data_acadef4f9a95e5c2fe2ecc0617e80b1d
#
_entry.id   acadef4f9a95e5c2fe2ecc0617e80b1d
#
_cell.length_a   1.000
_cell.length_b   1.000
_cell.length_c   1.000
_cell.angle_alpha   90.00
_cell.angle_beta   90.00
_cell.angle_gamma   90.00
#
_symmetry.space_group_name_H-M   'P 1'
#
loop_
_entity.id
_entity.type
_entity.pdbx_description
1 polymer ?
#
loop_
_entity_poly.entity_id
_entity_poly.type
_entity_poly.pdbx_seq_one_letter_code
_entity_poly.pdbx_strand_id
1 'polypeptide(L)'
;MDYYAHISDDGRRQMIAEHLSGTAALCRSFAGEFGAEAEGELMGLAHDIGKCTDGFQKRLLEGGPIVDHATAGAVACARLLRTCAAACVARLESYIALWQNPKTELNHLRCKMLNTCIEAGCKPKGIYTLTVPTGGGKTVTSLAFALHHAVTHGMKRVIYIIPYTSIIEQNAEVFRNILGSGNVLEHHSGMEFDLSDGASPEEIRRALASENWDMPVVVTTAARFFDSLYANRSSKCRKLHNLANSVIIFDEAQMLPLCHLRPCVAAMASLAEYVGSTLVLCTATQPSLSDLLRTYAPGHTVMELCPQTEEIYDRFRRVTFRQAGVLEDDALTERLSNHRQVLCVVNSRRAAQQIFDRLPKEGCFHLSTLMIPTQRQAILKEIRQRLKDGEPCRVVSTSLIEAGVDVDFPTVYRELAGLDSILQAAGRCNREGKRAADESIVTVFERTELPPLLFRTAVGATRHALDGGRDPAAQETMQYYFRELRTLSGETLDKCGVVKAFEMGISGCSLPLRTVAEHFHFIDENTYTVYVPVGEGAALIEQLREGKCSKSLYRKLGQYAVSVYDQHFKALYAAGALLTARDIPALDEDSAILADLTLYDERTGLALEPETGRADLI
;
A
#
# COMPACT_ATOMS: atom_id res chain seq x y z
N MET A 1 -28.67 -44.20 4.84
CA MET A 1 -27.76 -44.62 3.74
C MET A 1 -26.38 -44.77 4.34
N ASP A 2 -25.76 -45.90 4.09
CA ASP A 2 -24.38 -46.14 4.53
C ASP A 2 -23.45 -45.55 3.48
N TYR A 3 -22.58 -44.63 3.87
CA TYR A 3 -21.58 -44.01 2.98
C TYR A 3 -20.21 -44.66 3.21
N TYR A 4 -19.53 -45.05 2.15
CA TYR A 4 -18.23 -45.70 2.17
C TYR A 4 -17.11 -44.77 1.74
N ALA A 5 -15.97 -44.82 2.43
CA ALA A 5 -14.77 -44.09 2.08
C ALA A 5 -13.90 -44.81 1.06
N HIS A 6 -13.76 -46.14 1.26
CA HIS A 6 -12.94 -47.01 0.43
C HIS A 6 -13.58 -48.39 0.29
N ILE A 7 -13.29 -49.06 -0.82
CA ILE A 7 -13.55 -50.49 -1.05
C ILE A 7 -12.22 -51.09 -1.48
N SER A 8 -11.72 -52.06 -0.73
CA SER A 8 -10.47 -52.78 -1.06
C SER A 8 -10.72 -53.82 -2.17
N ASP A 9 -9.65 -54.29 -2.82
CA ASP A 9 -9.72 -55.26 -3.92
C ASP A 9 -10.35 -56.61 -3.49
N ASP A 10 -10.28 -56.93 -2.18
CA ASP A 10 -10.92 -58.09 -1.57
C ASP A 10 -12.38 -57.84 -1.15
N GLY A 11 -12.96 -56.69 -1.51
CA GLY A 11 -14.35 -56.33 -1.28
C GLY A 11 -14.66 -55.80 0.13
N ARG A 12 -13.68 -55.61 1.01
CA ARG A 12 -13.90 -54.97 2.32
C ARG A 12 -14.27 -53.51 2.15
N ARG A 13 -15.27 -53.06 2.88
CA ARG A 13 -15.80 -51.68 2.83
C ARG A 13 -15.45 -50.96 4.12
N GLN A 14 -14.86 -49.79 4.01
CA GLN A 14 -14.61 -48.88 5.13
C GLN A 14 -15.70 -47.81 5.16
N MET A 15 -16.39 -47.69 6.29
CA MET A 15 -17.38 -46.64 6.50
C MET A 15 -16.70 -45.28 6.52
N ILE A 16 -17.34 -44.25 5.93
CA ILE A 16 -16.78 -42.91 5.89
C ILE A 16 -16.63 -42.31 7.30
N ALA A 17 -17.56 -42.62 8.21
CA ALA A 17 -17.49 -42.15 9.59
C ALA A 17 -16.25 -42.69 10.32
N GLU A 18 -15.92 -43.99 10.13
CA GLU A 18 -14.71 -44.60 10.70
C GLU A 18 -13.44 -44.01 10.12
N HIS A 19 -13.43 -43.79 8.77
CA HIS A 19 -12.32 -43.18 8.08
C HIS A 19 -12.04 -41.74 8.57
N LEU A 20 -13.09 -40.91 8.62
CA LEU A 20 -12.96 -39.50 9.06
C LEU A 20 -12.55 -39.41 10.54
N SER A 21 -13.15 -40.26 11.43
CA SER A 21 -12.80 -40.25 12.85
C SER A 21 -11.39 -40.76 13.10
N GLY A 22 -10.93 -41.79 12.37
CA GLY A 22 -9.56 -42.28 12.46
C GLY A 22 -8.54 -41.25 11.99
N THR A 23 -8.81 -40.59 10.87
CA THR A 23 -7.95 -39.52 10.35
C THR A 23 -7.93 -38.32 11.30
N ALA A 24 -9.08 -37.94 11.86
CA ALA A 24 -9.18 -36.85 12.83
C ALA A 24 -8.34 -37.11 14.09
N ALA A 25 -8.38 -38.33 14.61
CA ALA A 25 -7.58 -38.74 15.78
C ALA A 25 -6.06 -38.64 15.49
N LEU A 26 -5.63 -39.08 14.31
CA LEU A 26 -4.23 -38.95 13.87
C LEU A 26 -3.82 -37.49 13.69
N CYS A 27 -4.63 -36.68 12.99
CA CYS A 27 -4.36 -35.27 12.78
C CYS A 27 -4.32 -34.48 14.09
N ARG A 28 -5.22 -34.78 15.05
CA ARG A 28 -5.19 -34.25 16.41
C ARG A 28 -3.88 -34.57 17.12
N SER A 29 -3.44 -35.83 17.06
CA SER A 29 -2.19 -36.28 17.70
C SER A 29 -0.98 -35.56 17.12
N PHE A 30 -0.87 -35.46 15.79
CA PHE A 30 0.24 -34.76 15.14
C PHE A 30 0.22 -33.26 15.40
N ALA A 31 -0.95 -32.62 15.36
CA ALA A 31 -1.10 -31.19 15.63
C ALA A 31 -0.87 -30.85 17.12
N GLY A 32 -1.03 -31.82 18.02
CA GLY A 32 -0.73 -31.70 19.44
C GLY A 32 0.74 -31.39 19.75
N GLU A 33 1.66 -31.81 18.89
CA GLU A 33 3.08 -31.54 19.04
C GLU A 33 3.41 -30.02 18.95
N PHE A 34 2.50 -29.24 18.39
CA PHE A 34 2.63 -27.75 18.27
C PHE A 34 1.41 -26.99 18.80
N GLY A 35 0.59 -27.63 19.65
CA GLY A 35 -0.52 -26.98 20.37
C GLY A 35 -1.74 -26.60 19.51
N ALA A 36 -1.99 -27.35 18.43
CA ALA A 36 -3.10 -27.14 17.49
C ALA A 36 -4.02 -28.36 17.34
N GLU A 37 -4.29 -29.07 18.45
CA GLU A 37 -5.08 -30.35 18.48
C GLU A 37 -6.47 -30.19 17.89
N ALA A 38 -7.15 -29.07 18.22
CA ALA A 38 -8.52 -28.86 17.80
C ALA A 38 -8.61 -28.59 16.27
N GLU A 39 -7.67 -27.83 15.73
CA GLU A 39 -7.56 -27.57 14.30
C GLU A 39 -7.19 -28.84 13.54
N GLY A 40 -6.26 -29.64 14.07
CA GLY A 40 -5.89 -30.94 13.49
C GLY A 40 -7.06 -31.89 13.43
N GLU A 41 -7.81 -32.03 14.51
CA GLU A 41 -9.02 -32.88 14.58
C GLU A 41 -10.06 -32.41 13.53
N LEU A 42 -10.33 -31.11 13.46
CA LEU A 42 -11.28 -30.54 12.52
C LEU A 42 -10.86 -30.80 11.06
N MET A 43 -9.59 -30.62 10.74
CA MET A 43 -9.06 -30.89 9.41
C MET A 43 -9.21 -32.36 9.03
N GLY A 44 -8.92 -33.27 9.98
CA GLY A 44 -9.09 -34.70 9.78
C GLY A 44 -10.55 -35.12 9.58
N LEU A 45 -11.51 -34.49 10.27
CA LEU A 45 -12.94 -34.73 10.06
C LEU A 45 -13.44 -34.22 8.71
N ALA A 46 -12.88 -33.14 8.19
CA ALA A 46 -13.40 -32.46 7.00
C ALA A 46 -12.74 -32.89 5.68
N HIS A 47 -11.51 -33.46 5.69
CA HIS A 47 -10.70 -33.67 4.48
C HIS A 47 -11.42 -34.41 3.34
N ASP A 48 -12.24 -35.41 3.66
CA ASP A 48 -12.93 -36.26 2.71
C ASP A 48 -14.47 -36.19 2.81
N ILE A 49 -15.03 -35.13 3.40
CA ILE A 49 -16.49 -34.98 3.59
C ILE A 49 -17.25 -35.04 2.26
N GLY A 50 -16.60 -34.68 1.16
CA GLY A 50 -17.17 -34.74 -0.19
C GLY A 50 -17.46 -36.19 -0.63
N LYS A 51 -16.87 -37.18 0.01
CA LYS A 51 -17.21 -38.62 -0.22
C LYS A 51 -18.64 -38.96 0.21
N CYS A 52 -19.29 -38.13 1.03
CA CYS A 52 -20.71 -38.28 1.36
C CYS A 52 -21.67 -37.90 0.22
N THR A 53 -21.18 -37.45 -0.92
CA THR A 53 -22.04 -37.09 -2.05
C THR A 53 -22.51 -38.32 -2.83
N ASP A 54 -23.75 -38.27 -3.34
CA ASP A 54 -24.31 -39.35 -4.14
C ASP A 54 -23.47 -39.66 -5.39
N GLY A 55 -22.88 -38.62 -6.01
CA GLY A 55 -22.00 -38.78 -7.16
C GLY A 55 -20.74 -39.57 -6.83
N PHE A 56 -20.11 -39.33 -5.69
CA PHE A 56 -18.95 -40.11 -5.25
C PHE A 56 -19.32 -41.54 -4.90
N GLN A 57 -20.41 -41.75 -4.15
CA GLN A 57 -20.86 -43.09 -3.77
C GLN A 57 -21.25 -43.94 -4.99
N LYS A 58 -21.93 -43.34 -5.97
CA LYS A 58 -22.25 -44.02 -7.23
C LYS A 58 -20.97 -44.43 -7.97
N ARG A 59 -19.98 -43.54 -8.07
CA ARG A 59 -18.68 -43.89 -8.66
C ARG A 59 -17.99 -45.02 -7.94
N LEU A 60 -18.00 -45.01 -6.61
CA LEU A 60 -17.32 -46.02 -5.78
C LEU A 60 -17.96 -47.38 -5.90
N LEU A 61 -19.30 -47.46 -6.01
CA LEU A 61 -20.08 -48.71 -6.03
C LEU A 61 -20.31 -49.26 -7.43
N GLU A 62 -20.49 -48.36 -8.43
CA GLU A 62 -20.95 -48.73 -9.78
C GLU A 62 -19.95 -48.37 -10.87
N GLY A 63 -18.90 -47.62 -10.52
CA GLY A 63 -17.99 -46.98 -11.47
C GLY A 63 -18.58 -45.68 -12.06
N GLY A 64 -17.76 -44.86 -12.67
CA GLY A 64 -18.18 -43.58 -13.27
C GLY A 64 -17.06 -42.54 -13.37
N PRO A 65 -17.39 -41.31 -13.81
CA PRO A 65 -16.41 -40.27 -13.94
C PRO A 65 -15.79 -39.86 -12.60
N ILE A 66 -14.61 -39.23 -12.66
CA ILE A 66 -13.92 -38.72 -11.49
C ILE A 66 -14.76 -37.60 -10.85
N VAL A 67 -15.04 -37.72 -9.55
CA VAL A 67 -15.77 -36.74 -8.76
C VAL A 67 -14.80 -36.09 -7.78
N ASP A 68 -14.74 -34.78 -7.76
CA ASP A 68 -13.96 -34.01 -6.79
C ASP A 68 -14.63 -34.12 -5.41
N HIS A 69 -13.93 -34.72 -4.46
CA HIS A 69 -14.38 -34.90 -3.07
C HIS A 69 -13.53 -34.11 -2.07
N ALA A 70 -12.34 -33.66 -2.46
CA ALA A 70 -11.42 -32.90 -1.59
C ALA A 70 -11.85 -31.44 -1.42
N THR A 71 -12.35 -30.80 -2.48
CA THR A 71 -12.81 -29.40 -2.44
C THR A 71 -13.96 -29.22 -1.44
N ALA A 72 -14.87 -30.18 -1.31
CA ALA A 72 -15.97 -30.11 -0.34
C ALA A 72 -15.45 -30.07 1.11
N GLY A 73 -14.40 -30.81 1.42
CA GLY A 73 -13.72 -30.79 2.73
C GLY A 73 -13.05 -29.44 2.99
N ALA A 74 -12.33 -28.90 2.01
CA ALA A 74 -11.72 -27.57 2.11
C ALA A 74 -12.77 -26.47 2.33
N VAL A 75 -13.92 -26.53 1.64
CA VAL A 75 -15.04 -25.59 1.84
C VAL A 75 -15.67 -25.76 3.23
N ALA A 76 -15.84 -26.99 3.72
CA ALA A 76 -16.35 -27.24 5.05
C ALA A 76 -15.40 -26.73 6.14
N CYS A 77 -14.09 -27.01 6.03
CA CYS A 77 -13.06 -26.45 6.91
C CYS A 77 -13.05 -24.93 6.88
N ALA A 78 -13.08 -24.31 5.70
CA ALA A 78 -13.15 -22.87 5.56
C ALA A 78 -14.42 -22.26 6.18
N ARG A 79 -15.54 -23.00 6.17
CA ARG A 79 -16.77 -22.60 6.87
C ARG A 79 -16.67 -22.69 8.38
N LEU A 80 -16.02 -23.71 8.90
CA LEU A 80 -15.82 -23.94 10.33
C LEU A 80 -14.70 -23.06 10.90
N LEU A 81 -13.64 -22.81 10.13
CA LEU A 81 -12.58 -21.83 10.44
C LEU A 81 -13.03 -20.36 10.31
N ARG A 82 -14.29 -20.09 9.96
CA ARG A 82 -14.89 -18.73 9.99
C ARG A 82 -15.00 -18.11 11.39
N THR A 83 -14.59 -18.80 12.43
CA THR A 83 -14.28 -18.22 13.74
C THR A 83 -13.04 -17.32 13.73
N CYS A 84 -12.35 -17.18 12.57
CA CYS A 84 -11.13 -16.36 12.45
C CYS A 84 -11.33 -14.88 12.81
N ALA A 85 -12.47 -14.27 12.49
CA ALA A 85 -12.68 -12.87 12.85
C ALA A 85 -12.76 -12.67 14.37
N ALA A 86 -13.46 -13.57 15.09
CA ALA A 86 -13.55 -13.54 16.55
C ALA A 86 -12.18 -13.82 17.21
N ALA A 87 -11.41 -14.78 16.69
CA ALA A 87 -10.06 -15.06 17.15
C ALA A 87 -9.11 -13.86 16.91
N CYS A 88 -9.24 -13.18 15.77
CA CYS A 88 -8.51 -11.95 15.48
C CYS A 88 -8.88 -10.82 16.45
N VAL A 89 -10.15 -10.67 16.81
CA VAL A 89 -10.59 -9.71 17.84
C VAL A 89 -9.95 -10.02 19.18
N ALA A 90 -9.99 -11.27 19.66
CA ALA A 90 -9.40 -11.65 20.94
C ALA A 90 -7.88 -11.36 20.99
N ARG A 91 -7.15 -11.59 19.92
CA ARG A 91 -5.73 -11.25 19.81
C ARG A 91 -5.50 -9.75 19.84
N LEU A 92 -6.31 -8.98 19.09
CA LEU A 92 -6.26 -7.53 19.12
C LEU A 92 -6.54 -7.00 20.52
N GLU A 93 -7.58 -7.47 21.21
CA GLU A 93 -7.92 -7.06 22.58
C GLU A 93 -6.78 -7.34 23.55
N SER A 94 -6.12 -8.50 23.43
CA SER A 94 -4.93 -8.81 24.23
C SER A 94 -3.78 -7.84 23.98
N TYR A 95 -3.58 -7.42 22.73
CA TYR A 95 -2.55 -6.46 22.35
C TYR A 95 -2.85 -5.06 22.88
N ILE A 96 -4.08 -4.56 22.69
CA ILE A 96 -4.48 -3.20 23.14
C ILE A 96 -4.67 -3.11 24.65
N ALA A 97 -4.87 -4.22 25.37
CA ALA A 97 -4.94 -4.26 26.82
C ALA A 97 -3.68 -3.65 27.46
N LEU A 98 -2.52 -3.76 26.80
CA LEU A 98 -1.26 -3.16 27.25
C LEU A 98 -1.30 -1.62 27.22
N TRP A 99 -2.25 -1.00 26.54
CA TRP A 99 -2.38 0.44 26.38
C TRP A 99 -3.36 1.10 27.37
N GLN A 100 -4.07 0.30 28.16
CA GLN A 100 -5.15 0.80 29.05
C GLN A 100 -4.68 1.72 30.18
N ASN A 101 -3.36 1.86 30.41
CA ASN A 101 -2.79 2.80 31.38
C ASN A 101 -1.88 3.83 30.69
N PRO A 102 -2.43 4.75 29.88
CA PRO A 102 -1.66 5.73 29.15
C PRO A 102 -0.98 6.73 30.11
N LYS A 103 0.33 6.95 29.91
CA LYS A 103 1.15 7.83 30.76
C LYS A 103 1.16 9.30 30.29
N THR A 104 0.76 9.56 29.05
CA THR A 104 0.78 10.89 28.45
C THR A 104 -0.61 11.28 27.93
N GLU A 105 -0.88 12.58 27.91
CA GLU A 105 -2.16 13.10 27.38
C GLU A 105 -2.42 12.61 25.94
N LEU A 106 -1.38 12.60 25.12
CA LEU A 106 -1.46 12.11 23.75
C LEU A 106 -1.90 10.64 23.67
N ASN A 107 -1.40 9.77 24.57
CA ASN A 107 -1.79 8.37 24.61
C ASN A 107 -3.22 8.20 25.16
N HIS A 108 -3.66 9.08 26.07
CA HIS A 108 -5.07 9.12 26.50
C HIS A 108 -6.01 9.40 25.31
N LEU A 109 -5.65 10.37 24.45
CA LEU A 109 -6.42 10.67 23.24
C LEU A 109 -6.43 9.50 22.27
N ARG A 110 -5.29 8.83 22.06
CA ARG A 110 -5.20 7.62 21.22
C ARG A 110 -6.11 6.50 21.73
N CYS A 111 -6.11 6.25 23.05
CA CYS A 111 -7.00 5.26 23.65
C CYS A 111 -8.47 5.65 23.53
N LYS A 112 -8.82 6.94 23.70
CA LYS A 112 -10.19 7.43 23.51
C LYS A 112 -10.65 7.19 22.06
N MET A 113 -9.83 7.55 21.06
CA MET A 113 -10.14 7.29 19.64
C MET A 113 -10.31 5.82 19.34
N LEU A 114 -9.41 4.98 19.85
CA LEU A 114 -9.47 3.53 19.69
C LEU A 114 -10.79 2.98 20.23
N ASN A 115 -11.16 3.33 21.46
CA ASN A 115 -12.41 2.87 22.10
C ASN A 115 -13.65 3.35 21.33
N THR A 116 -13.68 4.61 20.88
CA THR A 116 -14.76 5.15 20.04
C THR A 116 -14.92 4.34 18.75
N CYS A 117 -13.82 3.95 18.11
CA CYS A 117 -13.85 3.13 16.90
C CYS A 117 -14.28 1.68 17.18
N ILE A 118 -13.88 1.08 18.29
CA ILE A 118 -14.35 -0.25 18.71
C ILE A 118 -15.88 -0.22 18.92
N GLU A 119 -16.39 0.76 19.67
CA GLU A 119 -17.82 0.94 19.89
C GLU A 119 -18.60 1.18 18.58
N ALA A 120 -18.00 1.91 17.65
CA ALA A 120 -18.58 2.11 16.32
C ALA A 120 -18.69 0.83 15.49
N GLY A 121 -18.01 -0.26 15.86
CA GLY A 121 -18.10 -1.56 15.20
C GLY A 121 -19.52 -2.14 15.14
N CYS A 122 -20.41 -1.77 16.05
CA CYS A 122 -21.81 -2.18 16.03
C CYS A 122 -22.72 -1.36 15.08
N LYS A 123 -22.23 -0.24 14.50
CA LYS A 123 -23.00 0.59 13.56
C LYS A 123 -23.32 -0.20 12.28
N PRO A 124 -24.39 0.16 11.52
CA PRO A 124 -24.77 -0.52 10.29
C PRO A 124 -23.64 -0.59 9.26
N LYS A 125 -23.70 -1.57 8.33
CA LYS A 125 -22.83 -1.58 7.16
C LYS A 125 -23.00 -0.31 6.34
N GLY A 126 -21.93 0.20 5.75
CA GLY A 126 -21.99 1.44 4.99
C GLY A 126 -20.63 2.04 4.67
N ILE A 127 -20.59 3.35 4.53
CA ILE A 127 -19.40 4.11 4.18
C ILE A 127 -19.00 4.98 5.37
N TYR A 128 -17.78 4.80 5.83
CA TYR A 128 -17.23 5.50 6.98
C TYR A 128 -15.98 6.30 6.60
N THR A 129 -15.77 7.38 7.33
CA THR A 129 -14.50 8.11 7.35
C THR A 129 -13.85 7.97 8.72
N LEU A 130 -12.54 7.92 8.74
CA LEU A 130 -11.72 7.98 9.95
C LEU A 130 -10.69 9.10 9.76
N THR A 131 -11.02 10.25 10.30
CA THR A 131 -10.20 11.46 10.18
C THR A 131 -9.35 11.64 11.43
N VAL A 132 -8.08 11.22 11.34
CA VAL A 132 -7.14 11.22 12.46
C VAL A 132 -5.81 11.79 12.00
N PRO A 133 -5.22 12.76 12.75
CA PRO A 133 -3.93 13.35 12.41
C PRO A 133 -2.81 12.31 12.33
N THR A 134 -1.73 12.68 11.62
CA THR A 134 -0.52 11.85 11.57
C THR A 134 0.01 11.55 12.97
N GLY A 135 0.29 10.28 13.25
CA GLY A 135 0.73 9.81 14.56
C GLY A 135 -0.40 9.61 15.58
N GLY A 136 -1.67 9.75 15.19
CA GLY A 136 -2.84 9.48 16.04
C GLY A 136 -3.18 8.00 16.21
N GLY A 137 -2.45 7.07 15.58
CA GLY A 137 -2.68 5.63 15.72
C GLY A 137 -3.68 5.04 14.70
N LYS A 138 -3.88 5.69 13.56
CA LYS A 138 -4.83 5.28 12.49
C LYS A 138 -4.82 3.78 12.19
N THR A 139 -3.64 3.20 12.02
CA THR A 139 -3.46 1.79 11.59
C THR A 139 -4.13 0.80 12.53
N VAL A 140 -3.91 0.93 13.84
CA VAL A 140 -4.51 0.01 14.82
C VAL A 140 -5.97 0.36 15.07
N THR A 141 -6.31 1.64 15.08
CA THR A 141 -7.69 2.11 15.32
C THR A 141 -8.64 1.68 14.19
N SER A 142 -8.22 1.80 12.93
CA SER A 142 -9.01 1.33 11.78
C SER A 142 -9.14 -0.19 11.72
N LEU A 143 -8.07 -0.92 12.06
CA LEU A 143 -8.12 -2.38 12.18
C LEU A 143 -9.08 -2.82 13.29
N ALA A 144 -9.06 -2.13 14.44
CA ALA A 144 -9.93 -2.43 15.56
C ALA A 144 -11.42 -2.26 15.20
N PHE A 145 -11.77 -1.11 14.58
CA PHE A 145 -13.11 -0.94 14.02
C PHE A 145 -13.48 -2.09 13.07
N ALA A 146 -12.61 -2.37 12.11
CA ALA A 146 -12.90 -3.33 11.05
C ALA A 146 -13.13 -4.75 11.57
N LEU A 147 -12.33 -5.21 12.53
CA LEU A 147 -12.48 -6.53 13.12
C LEU A 147 -13.75 -6.64 13.97
N HIS A 148 -14.04 -5.67 14.82
CA HIS A 148 -15.27 -5.64 15.60
C HIS A 148 -16.51 -5.54 14.70
N HIS A 149 -16.47 -4.71 13.66
CA HIS A 149 -17.54 -4.59 12.68
C HIS A 149 -17.74 -5.89 11.89
N ALA A 150 -16.64 -6.55 11.50
CA ALA A 150 -16.72 -7.84 10.80
C ALA A 150 -17.37 -8.93 11.66
N VAL A 151 -17.04 -9.01 12.95
CA VAL A 151 -17.67 -9.96 13.88
C VAL A 151 -19.14 -9.64 14.05
N THR A 152 -19.50 -8.39 14.32
CA THR A 152 -20.89 -7.97 14.56
C THR A 152 -21.79 -8.26 13.36
N HIS A 153 -21.30 -8.05 12.15
CA HIS A 153 -22.09 -8.18 10.91
C HIS A 153 -21.83 -9.48 10.14
N GLY A 154 -21.09 -10.44 10.71
CA GLY A 154 -20.77 -11.70 10.03
C GLY A 154 -20.02 -11.52 8.72
N MET A 155 -19.17 -10.48 8.63
CA MET A 155 -18.36 -10.21 7.45
C MET A 155 -17.13 -11.12 7.40
N LYS A 156 -16.66 -11.41 6.19
CA LYS A 156 -15.71 -12.50 5.97
C LYS A 156 -14.27 -12.12 6.21
N ARG A 157 -13.89 -10.84 5.93
CA ARG A 157 -12.49 -10.41 5.97
C ARG A 157 -12.33 -8.90 6.05
N VAL A 158 -11.11 -8.50 6.34
CA VAL A 158 -10.66 -7.11 6.29
C VAL A 158 -9.66 -6.97 5.14
N ILE A 159 -9.88 -6.02 4.24
CA ILE A 159 -8.95 -5.69 3.16
C ILE A 159 -8.39 -4.30 3.43
N TYR A 160 -7.09 -4.22 3.67
CA TYR A 160 -6.39 -2.99 4.01
C TYR A 160 -5.59 -2.50 2.80
N ILE A 161 -5.98 -1.37 2.24
CA ILE A 161 -5.45 -0.82 1.00
C ILE A 161 -4.55 0.36 1.33
N ILE A 162 -3.32 0.32 0.83
CA ILE A 162 -2.27 1.32 1.09
C ILE A 162 -1.80 1.91 -0.25
N PRO A 163 -1.50 3.22 -0.32
CA PRO A 163 -1.11 3.85 -1.59
C PRO A 163 0.29 3.39 -2.08
N TYR A 164 1.22 3.10 -1.17
CA TYR A 164 2.63 2.85 -1.51
C TYR A 164 3.14 1.52 -0.99
N THR A 165 3.97 0.84 -1.78
CA THR A 165 4.62 -0.43 -1.42
C THR A 165 5.56 -0.30 -0.23
N SER A 166 6.22 0.84 -0.05
CA SER A 166 7.16 1.08 1.07
C SER A 166 6.52 1.04 2.46
N ILE A 167 5.20 1.22 2.57
CA ILE A 167 4.45 1.22 3.83
C ILE A 167 3.79 -0.14 4.08
N ILE A 168 3.59 -0.95 3.05
CA ILE A 168 2.89 -2.24 3.15
C ILE A 168 3.61 -3.17 4.12
N GLU A 169 4.92 -3.36 3.96
CA GLU A 169 5.71 -4.26 4.80
C GLU A 169 5.58 -3.88 6.28
N GLN A 170 5.70 -2.59 6.59
CA GLN A 170 5.57 -2.07 7.96
C GLN A 170 4.18 -2.32 8.56
N ASN A 171 3.11 -2.00 7.82
CA ASN A 171 1.75 -2.22 8.31
C ASN A 171 1.40 -3.70 8.39
N ALA A 172 1.82 -4.52 7.42
CA ALA A 172 1.65 -5.95 7.45
C ALA A 172 2.40 -6.60 8.63
N GLU A 173 3.59 -6.11 8.97
CA GLU A 173 4.33 -6.55 10.15
C GLU A 173 3.59 -6.21 11.45
N VAL A 174 3.07 -5.00 11.58
CA VAL A 174 2.23 -4.61 12.73
C VAL A 174 1.03 -5.56 12.86
N PHE A 175 0.34 -5.85 11.75
CA PHE A 175 -0.81 -6.74 11.78
C PHE A 175 -0.42 -8.20 12.07
N ARG A 176 0.73 -8.69 11.57
CA ARG A 176 1.25 -10.02 11.92
C ARG A 176 1.59 -10.12 13.40
N ASN A 177 2.17 -9.08 13.99
CA ASN A 177 2.49 -9.03 15.41
C ASN A 177 1.23 -9.04 16.29
N ILE A 178 0.14 -8.43 15.83
CA ILE A 178 -1.15 -8.40 16.54
C ILE A 178 -1.91 -9.71 16.33
N LEU A 179 -2.04 -10.17 15.09
CA LEU A 179 -2.98 -11.21 14.69
C LEU A 179 -2.34 -12.59 14.46
N GLY A 180 -1.01 -12.63 14.36
CA GLY A 180 -0.26 -13.81 13.93
C GLY A 180 -0.11 -13.90 12.41
N SER A 181 1.04 -14.44 11.96
CA SER A 181 1.42 -14.48 10.53
C SER A 181 0.44 -15.29 9.66
N GLY A 182 -0.18 -16.32 10.21
CA GLY A 182 -1.15 -17.16 9.51
C GLY A 182 -2.49 -16.47 9.17
N ASN A 183 -2.77 -15.26 9.71
CA ASN A 183 -4.02 -14.54 9.49
C ASN A 183 -3.85 -13.30 8.57
N VAL A 184 -2.63 -12.97 8.19
CA VAL A 184 -2.32 -11.76 7.41
C VAL A 184 -1.64 -12.12 6.11
N LEU A 185 -2.30 -11.79 5.00
CA LEU A 185 -1.74 -11.85 3.66
C LEU A 185 -1.25 -10.47 3.24
N GLU A 186 0.01 -10.36 2.92
CA GLU A 186 0.59 -9.22 2.23
C GLU A 186 0.65 -9.53 0.73
N HIS A 187 0.14 -8.61 -0.13
CA HIS A 187 0.10 -8.83 -1.58
C HIS A 187 0.31 -7.53 -2.36
N HIS A 188 1.48 -7.39 -2.96
CA HIS A 188 1.85 -6.27 -3.84
C HIS A 188 2.77 -6.73 -4.99
N SER A 189 3.19 -5.83 -5.87
CA SER A 189 3.99 -6.16 -7.05
C SER A 189 5.36 -6.76 -6.73
N GLY A 190 5.95 -6.40 -5.59
CA GLY A 190 7.23 -6.91 -5.12
C GLY A 190 7.17 -8.30 -4.46
N MET A 191 5.98 -8.86 -4.22
CA MET A 191 5.82 -10.19 -3.61
C MET A 191 5.45 -11.22 -4.67
N GLU A 192 6.31 -12.19 -4.86
CA GLU A 192 6.00 -13.45 -5.53
C GLU A 192 6.28 -14.59 -4.57
N PHE A 193 5.40 -15.58 -4.58
CA PHE A 193 5.59 -16.80 -3.81
C PHE A 193 6.34 -17.80 -4.68
N ASP A 194 7.51 -18.24 -4.21
CA ASP A 194 8.25 -19.30 -4.87
C ASP A 194 7.54 -20.64 -4.56
N LEU A 195 6.99 -21.26 -5.60
CA LEU A 195 6.33 -22.57 -5.53
C LEU A 195 7.27 -23.69 -6.04
N SER A 196 8.60 -23.48 -5.98
CA SER A 196 9.56 -24.50 -6.35
C SER A 196 9.48 -25.74 -5.43
N ASP A 197 10.02 -26.87 -5.92
CA ASP A 197 10.10 -28.13 -5.16
C ASP A 197 10.89 -27.89 -3.85
N GLY A 198 10.15 -27.74 -2.74
CA GLY A 198 10.71 -27.46 -1.41
C GLY A 198 10.02 -26.30 -0.67
N ALA A 199 9.03 -25.64 -1.28
CA ALA A 199 8.24 -24.61 -0.61
C ALA A 199 7.50 -25.20 0.62
N SER A 200 7.52 -24.48 1.72
CA SER A 200 6.80 -24.88 2.94
C SER A 200 5.27 -24.86 2.71
N PRO A 201 4.49 -25.66 3.43
CA PRO A 201 3.03 -25.62 3.36
C PRO A 201 2.45 -24.22 3.60
N GLU A 202 3.11 -23.41 4.42
CA GLU A 202 2.69 -22.03 4.70
C GLU A 202 2.93 -21.10 3.50
N GLU A 203 4.05 -21.25 2.79
CA GLU A 203 4.33 -20.51 1.56
C GLU A 203 3.35 -20.87 0.45
N ILE A 204 3.06 -22.17 0.26
CA ILE A 204 2.05 -22.65 -0.69
C ILE A 204 0.68 -22.05 -0.35
N ARG A 205 0.28 -22.07 0.92
CA ARG A 205 -0.99 -21.49 1.37
C ARG A 205 -1.06 -19.99 1.07
N ARG A 206 0.01 -19.25 1.35
CA ARG A 206 0.07 -17.81 1.05
C ARG A 206 0.01 -17.53 -0.46
N ALA A 207 0.70 -18.33 -1.27
CA ALA A 207 0.66 -18.24 -2.70
C ALA A 207 -0.76 -18.42 -3.25
N LEU A 208 -1.45 -19.49 -2.84
CA LEU A 208 -2.83 -19.76 -3.22
C LEU A 208 -3.78 -18.67 -2.73
N ALA A 209 -3.60 -18.20 -1.48
CA ALA A 209 -4.40 -17.10 -0.93
C ALA A 209 -4.17 -15.79 -1.68
N SER A 210 -2.99 -15.55 -2.25
CA SER A 210 -2.70 -14.33 -3.02
C SER A 210 -3.46 -14.27 -4.34
N GLU A 211 -3.83 -15.41 -4.90
CA GLU A 211 -4.59 -15.49 -6.15
C GLU A 211 -6.01 -14.95 -6.01
N ASN A 212 -6.65 -15.21 -4.87
CA ASN A 212 -8.05 -14.90 -4.64
C ASN A 212 -8.34 -14.06 -3.39
N TRP A 213 -7.30 -13.75 -2.59
CA TRP A 213 -7.40 -13.02 -1.31
C TRP A 213 -8.22 -13.75 -0.24
N ASP A 214 -8.09 -15.07 -0.15
CA ASP A 214 -8.79 -15.86 0.83
C ASP A 214 -8.02 -15.95 2.17
N MET A 215 -7.89 -14.83 2.84
CA MET A 215 -7.28 -14.68 4.16
C MET A 215 -8.12 -13.73 5.02
N PRO A 216 -8.10 -13.87 6.36
CA PRO A 216 -8.86 -12.98 7.26
C PRO A 216 -8.52 -11.51 7.11
N VAL A 217 -7.23 -11.19 6.97
CA VAL A 217 -6.73 -9.84 6.73
C VAL A 217 -5.82 -9.83 5.50
N VAL A 218 -6.15 -9.00 4.53
CA VAL A 218 -5.35 -8.81 3.31
C VAL A 218 -4.83 -7.39 3.28
N VAL A 219 -3.52 -7.22 3.16
CA VAL A 219 -2.85 -5.92 3.00
C VAL A 219 -2.36 -5.81 1.57
N THR A 220 -2.81 -4.80 0.83
CA THR A 220 -2.50 -4.66 -0.59
C THR A 220 -2.35 -3.20 -1.02
N THR A 221 -1.88 -2.96 -2.25
CA THR A 221 -1.80 -1.61 -2.83
C THR A 221 -3.11 -1.19 -3.49
N ALA A 222 -3.35 0.14 -3.55
CA ALA A 222 -4.44 0.70 -4.33
C ALA A 222 -4.37 0.29 -5.82
N ALA A 223 -3.18 0.25 -6.40
CA ALA A 223 -2.97 -0.21 -7.77
C ALA A 223 -3.46 -1.66 -7.97
N ARG A 224 -3.01 -2.60 -7.12
CA ARG A 224 -3.45 -4.01 -7.21
C ARG A 224 -4.96 -4.16 -7.01
N PHE A 225 -5.53 -3.36 -6.12
CA PHE A 225 -6.96 -3.39 -5.84
C PHE A 225 -7.77 -2.92 -7.07
N PHE A 226 -7.52 -1.72 -7.57
CA PHE A 226 -8.28 -1.17 -8.69
C PHE A 226 -7.98 -1.86 -10.02
N ASP A 227 -6.73 -2.26 -10.28
CA ASP A 227 -6.39 -3.09 -11.44
C ASP A 227 -7.11 -4.45 -11.44
N SER A 228 -7.43 -5.00 -10.26
CA SER A 228 -8.23 -6.24 -10.18
C SER A 228 -9.71 -5.98 -10.48
N LEU A 229 -10.25 -4.82 -10.09
CA LEU A 229 -11.64 -4.43 -10.35
C LEU A 229 -11.90 -4.15 -11.83
N TYR A 230 -10.97 -3.50 -12.50
CA TYR A 230 -11.09 -3.10 -13.90
C TYR A 230 -10.43 -4.07 -14.89
N ALA A 231 -9.97 -5.23 -14.42
CA ALA A 231 -9.36 -6.24 -15.28
C ALA A 231 -10.37 -7.01 -16.13
N ASN A 232 -9.88 -7.51 -17.27
CA ASN A 232 -10.62 -8.45 -18.14
C ASN A 232 -10.02 -9.87 -18.15
N ARG A 233 -8.98 -10.12 -17.33
CA ARG A 233 -8.32 -11.44 -17.23
C ARG A 233 -8.81 -12.18 -15.99
N SER A 234 -9.23 -13.43 -16.15
CA SER A 234 -9.74 -14.28 -15.05
C SER A 234 -8.78 -14.38 -13.87
N SER A 235 -7.47 -14.44 -14.11
CA SER A 235 -6.44 -14.47 -13.06
C SER A 235 -6.44 -13.22 -12.16
N LYS A 236 -6.78 -12.05 -12.70
CA LYS A 236 -6.93 -10.82 -11.93
C LYS A 236 -8.31 -10.72 -11.27
N CYS A 237 -9.38 -11.15 -11.97
CA CYS A 237 -10.77 -11.05 -11.50
C CYS A 237 -11.12 -12.05 -10.40
N ARG A 238 -10.33 -13.10 -10.17
CA ARG A 238 -10.56 -14.11 -9.11
C ARG A 238 -10.80 -13.53 -7.73
N LYS A 239 -10.27 -12.35 -7.44
CA LYS A 239 -10.35 -11.68 -6.15
C LYS A 239 -11.71 -11.08 -5.87
N LEU A 240 -12.50 -10.78 -6.90
CA LEU A 240 -13.74 -9.99 -6.81
C LEU A 240 -14.78 -10.61 -5.87
N HIS A 241 -14.97 -11.93 -5.91
CA HIS A 241 -15.92 -12.62 -5.04
C HIS A 241 -15.56 -12.51 -3.55
N ASN A 242 -14.29 -12.25 -3.24
CA ASN A 242 -13.77 -12.08 -1.90
C ASN A 242 -13.79 -10.62 -1.40
N LEU A 243 -14.15 -9.67 -2.27
CA LEU A 243 -14.46 -8.30 -1.86
C LEU A 243 -15.84 -8.19 -1.25
N ALA A 244 -16.78 -9.05 -1.69
CA ALA A 244 -18.14 -9.06 -1.16
C ALA A 244 -18.17 -9.39 0.34
N ASN A 245 -19.04 -8.68 1.07
CA ASN A 245 -19.22 -8.86 2.52
C ASN A 245 -17.89 -8.78 3.29
N SER A 246 -17.07 -7.80 2.96
CA SER A 246 -15.77 -7.51 3.56
C SER A 246 -15.71 -6.07 4.08
N VAL A 247 -14.89 -5.82 5.11
CA VAL A 247 -14.54 -4.45 5.51
C VAL A 247 -13.31 -4.03 4.71
N ILE A 248 -13.46 -2.96 3.93
CA ILE A 248 -12.41 -2.48 3.02
C ILE A 248 -11.93 -1.12 3.53
N ILE A 249 -10.68 -1.06 3.96
CA ILE A 249 -10.05 0.14 4.51
C ILE A 249 -9.13 0.73 3.43
N PHE A 250 -9.34 1.99 3.09
CA PHE A 250 -8.44 2.78 2.25
C PHE A 250 -7.61 3.70 3.15
N ASP A 251 -6.37 3.33 3.39
CA ASP A 251 -5.44 4.19 4.14
C ASP A 251 -4.91 5.29 3.22
N GLU A 252 -4.75 6.49 3.77
CA GLU A 252 -4.37 7.69 3.03
C GLU A 252 -5.23 7.90 1.76
N ALA A 253 -6.56 7.84 1.91
CA ALA A 253 -7.52 7.91 0.79
C ALA A 253 -7.37 9.17 -0.08
N GLN A 254 -6.77 10.25 0.44
CA GLN A 254 -6.46 11.46 -0.32
C GLN A 254 -5.39 11.24 -1.40
N MET A 255 -4.63 10.14 -1.34
CA MET A 255 -3.58 9.81 -2.31
C MET A 255 -4.11 9.11 -3.57
N LEU A 256 -5.42 8.92 -3.70
CA LEU A 256 -6.01 8.40 -4.94
C LEU A 256 -5.69 9.34 -6.11
N PRO A 257 -5.19 8.80 -7.25
CA PRO A 257 -4.82 9.62 -8.40
C PRO A 257 -6.00 10.44 -8.92
N LEU A 258 -5.83 11.74 -9.07
CA LEU A 258 -6.88 12.62 -9.56
C LEU A 258 -7.43 12.20 -10.94
N CYS A 259 -6.55 11.75 -11.84
CA CYS A 259 -6.93 11.31 -13.18
C CYS A 259 -7.83 10.05 -13.20
N HIS A 260 -7.89 9.32 -12.09
CA HIS A 260 -8.72 8.12 -11.91
C HIS A 260 -9.69 8.26 -10.73
N LEU A 261 -9.88 9.46 -10.19
CA LEU A 261 -10.67 9.64 -8.96
C LEU A 261 -12.12 9.21 -9.14
N ARG A 262 -12.78 9.59 -10.24
CA ARG A 262 -14.17 9.19 -10.51
C ARG A 262 -14.33 7.67 -10.62
N PRO A 263 -13.59 6.93 -11.45
CA PRO A 263 -13.70 5.48 -11.51
C PRO A 263 -13.38 4.81 -10.18
N CYS A 264 -12.35 5.28 -9.44
CA CYS A 264 -12.04 4.73 -8.12
C CYS A 264 -13.22 4.89 -7.15
N VAL A 265 -13.80 6.10 -7.07
CA VAL A 265 -14.94 6.36 -6.18
C VAL A 265 -16.19 5.60 -6.62
N ALA A 266 -16.47 5.50 -7.91
CA ALA A 266 -17.58 4.71 -8.44
C ALA A 266 -17.45 3.23 -8.08
N ALA A 267 -16.25 2.65 -8.23
CA ALA A 267 -15.99 1.27 -7.83
C ALA A 267 -16.17 1.05 -6.31
N MET A 268 -15.63 1.95 -5.50
CA MET A 268 -15.79 1.91 -4.04
C MET A 268 -17.27 1.97 -3.65
N ALA A 269 -17.99 2.93 -4.17
CA ALA A 269 -19.43 3.09 -3.92
C ALA A 269 -20.22 1.84 -4.30
N SER A 270 -19.92 1.23 -5.46
CA SER A 270 -20.55 0.00 -5.92
C SER A 270 -20.32 -1.19 -4.98
N LEU A 271 -19.16 -1.27 -4.34
CA LEU A 271 -18.87 -2.32 -3.36
C LEU A 271 -19.74 -2.18 -2.09
N ALA A 272 -20.04 -0.97 -1.65
CA ALA A 272 -20.96 -0.74 -0.54
C ALA A 272 -22.41 -0.99 -0.95
N GLU A 273 -22.85 -0.44 -2.08
CA GLU A 273 -24.25 -0.45 -2.52
C GLU A 273 -24.73 -1.84 -2.93
N TYR A 274 -23.91 -2.62 -3.68
CA TYR A 274 -24.39 -3.84 -4.34
C TYR A 274 -23.85 -5.15 -3.76
N VAL A 275 -22.68 -5.14 -3.09
CA VAL A 275 -22.07 -6.40 -2.61
C VAL A 275 -21.93 -6.48 -1.09
N GLY A 276 -22.54 -5.55 -0.37
CA GLY A 276 -22.67 -5.56 1.08
C GLY A 276 -21.36 -5.37 1.84
N SER A 277 -20.37 -4.71 1.23
CA SER A 277 -19.12 -4.37 1.88
C SER A 277 -19.24 -3.09 2.69
N THR A 278 -18.43 -2.96 3.73
CA THR A 278 -18.29 -1.70 4.47
C THR A 278 -16.98 -1.04 4.05
N LEU A 279 -17.04 0.24 3.70
CA LEU A 279 -15.87 1.03 3.34
C LEU A 279 -15.42 1.91 4.49
N VAL A 280 -14.12 2.03 4.69
CA VAL A 280 -13.52 2.96 5.66
C VAL A 280 -12.46 3.78 4.95
N LEU A 281 -12.66 5.08 4.86
CA LEU A 281 -11.70 6.02 4.27
C LEU A 281 -10.87 6.64 5.39
N CYS A 282 -9.66 6.13 5.57
CA CYS A 282 -8.72 6.64 6.56
C CYS A 282 -7.89 7.77 5.95
N THR A 283 -7.83 8.90 6.61
CA THR A 283 -7.09 10.06 6.12
C THR A 283 -6.63 10.94 7.26
N ALA A 284 -5.47 11.58 7.10
CA ALA A 284 -5.06 12.68 7.95
C ALA A 284 -5.71 14.01 7.51
N THR A 285 -6.24 14.04 6.28
CA THR A 285 -6.81 15.23 5.64
C THR A 285 -8.04 14.78 4.90
N GLN A 286 -9.24 15.15 5.35
CA GLN A 286 -10.48 14.72 4.67
C GLN A 286 -10.54 15.24 3.22
N PRO A 287 -10.31 14.39 2.21
CA PRO A 287 -10.81 14.71 0.89
C PRO A 287 -12.33 14.65 1.01
N SER A 288 -13.03 15.74 0.75
CA SER A 288 -14.51 15.74 0.74
C SER A 288 -15.01 14.87 -0.43
N LEU A 289 -14.86 13.54 -0.33
CA LEU A 289 -15.34 12.58 -1.33
C LEU A 289 -16.83 12.29 -1.16
N SER A 290 -17.45 12.82 -0.12
CA SER A 290 -18.84 12.54 0.24
C SER A 290 -19.83 12.83 -0.89
N ASP A 291 -19.60 13.91 -1.66
CA ASP A 291 -20.48 14.26 -2.78
C ASP A 291 -20.36 13.27 -3.94
N LEU A 292 -19.13 12.86 -4.26
CA LEU A 292 -18.89 11.83 -5.29
C LEU A 292 -19.42 10.46 -4.84
N LEU A 293 -19.20 10.08 -3.59
CA LEU A 293 -19.72 8.83 -3.03
C LEU A 293 -21.25 8.82 -3.05
N ARG A 294 -21.90 9.92 -2.69
CA ARG A 294 -23.36 10.05 -2.73
C ARG A 294 -23.92 9.94 -4.15
N THR A 295 -23.16 10.39 -5.16
CA THR A 295 -23.55 10.27 -6.57
C THR A 295 -23.66 8.79 -6.99
N TYR A 296 -22.71 7.94 -6.55
CA TYR A 296 -22.63 6.53 -6.96
C TYR A 296 -23.23 5.54 -5.96
N ALA A 297 -23.45 5.94 -4.71
CA ALA A 297 -24.11 5.15 -3.67
C ALA A 297 -25.13 6.00 -2.92
N PRO A 298 -26.26 6.37 -3.55
CA PRO A 298 -27.26 7.26 -2.96
C PRO A 298 -27.97 6.65 -1.74
N GLY A 299 -27.96 5.32 -1.60
CA GLY A 299 -28.50 4.60 -0.45
C GLY A 299 -27.65 4.73 0.83
N HIS A 300 -26.44 5.27 0.74
CA HIS A 300 -25.52 5.36 1.86
C HIS A 300 -25.19 6.79 2.27
N THR A 301 -25.19 7.03 3.59
CA THR A 301 -24.65 8.25 4.18
C THR A 301 -23.22 7.99 4.65
N VAL A 302 -22.29 8.89 4.32
CA VAL A 302 -20.93 8.82 4.82
C VAL A 302 -20.88 9.27 6.28
N MET A 303 -20.41 8.43 7.18
CA MET A 303 -20.38 8.67 8.62
C MET A 303 -18.93 8.76 9.14
N GLU A 304 -18.65 9.77 9.96
CA GLU A 304 -17.35 9.88 10.65
C GLU A 304 -17.31 8.95 11.87
N LEU A 305 -16.23 8.17 11.99
CA LEU A 305 -16.01 7.27 13.13
C LEU A 305 -15.61 8.02 14.40
N CYS A 306 -14.82 9.09 14.26
CA CYS A 306 -14.36 9.95 15.36
C CYS A 306 -14.96 11.35 15.22
N PRO A 307 -16.17 11.64 15.70
CA PRO A 307 -16.88 12.90 15.43
C PRO A 307 -16.21 14.15 16.06
N GLN A 308 -15.30 14.01 17.00
CA GLN A 308 -14.60 15.13 17.67
C GLN A 308 -13.29 15.49 16.96
N THR A 309 -13.31 15.57 15.64
CA THR A 309 -12.09 15.76 14.83
C THR A 309 -11.35 17.06 15.12
N GLU A 310 -12.04 18.19 15.29
CA GLU A 310 -11.42 19.50 15.54
C GLU A 310 -10.63 19.51 16.86
N GLU A 311 -11.22 19.05 17.97
CA GLU A 311 -10.51 18.95 19.26
C GLU A 311 -9.27 18.05 19.16
N ILE A 312 -9.38 16.95 18.41
CA ILE A 312 -8.28 16.03 18.20
C ILE A 312 -7.17 16.73 17.40
N TYR A 313 -7.51 17.45 16.33
CA TYR A 313 -6.53 18.15 15.50
C TYR A 313 -5.76 19.21 16.29
N ASP A 314 -6.44 20.01 17.09
CA ASP A 314 -5.82 21.06 17.92
C ASP A 314 -4.85 20.45 18.93
N ARG A 315 -5.23 19.37 19.61
CA ARG A 315 -4.37 18.69 20.60
C ARG A 315 -3.21 17.91 19.98
N PHE A 316 -3.31 17.51 18.70
CA PHE A 316 -2.23 16.90 17.93
C PHE A 316 -1.37 17.93 17.18
N ARG A 317 -1.63 19.22 17.35
CA ARG A 317 -0.81 20.27 16.72
C ARG A 317 0.60 20.25 17.29
N ARG A 318 1.58 19.98 16.41
CA ARG A 318 2.99 19.79 16.80
C ARG A 318 3.94 20.73 16.10
N VAL A 319 3.42 21.51 15.15
CA VAL A 319 4.23 22.38 14.31
C VAL A 319 3.55 23.73 14.10
N THR A 320 4.36 24.72 13.77
CA THR A 320 3.91 26.04 13.33
C THR A 320 4.33 26.24 11.86
N PHE A 321 3.40 26.68 11.02
CA PHE A 321 3.67 26.97 9.63
C PHE A 321 4.15 28.41 9.43
N ARG A 322 5.14 28.58 8.55
CA ARG A 322 5.63 29.90 8.09
C ARG A 322 5.69 29.89 6.57
N GLN A 323 5.24 30.98 5.95
CA GLN A 323 5.42 31.20 4.51
C GLN A 323 6.67 32.07 4.31
N ALA A 324 7.60 31.61 3.46
CA ALA A 324 8.84 32.32 3.17
C ALA A 324 8.81 33.06 1.82
N GLY A 325 7.72 32.90 1.04
CA GLY A 325 7.63 33.44 -0.32
C GLY A 325 8.61 32.74 -1.27
N VAL A 326 9.05 33.48 -2.28
CA VAL A 326 10.02 32.97 -3.27
C VAL A 326 11.43 33.03 -2.69
N LEU A 327 12.14 31.90 -2.75
CA LEU A 327 13.53 31.75 -2.33
C LEU A 327 14.38 31.34 -3.53
N GLU A 328 15.46 32.07 -3.75
CA GLU A 328 16.55 31.64 -4.63
C GLU A 328 17.29 30.47 -3.99
N ASP A 329 17.86 29.57 -4.81
CA ASP A 329 18.54 28.36 -4.33
C ASP A 329 19.69 28.68 -3.35
N ASP A 330 20.45 29.74 -3.58
CA ASP A 330 21.56 30.16 -2.70
C ASP A 330 21.04 30.61 -1.33
N ALA A 331 19.97 31.42 -1.30
CA ALA A 331 19.34 31.85 -0.06
C ALA A 331 18.71 30.68 0.71
N LEU A 332 18.12 29.72 -0.01
CA LEU A 332 17.60 28.49 0.58
C LEU A 332 18.75 27.65 1.20
N THR A 333 19.83 27.47 0.44
CA THR A 333 20.99 26.67 0.89
C THR A 333 21.67 27.29 2.11
N GLU A 334 21.79 28.63 2.17
CA GLU A 334 22.29 29.34 3.34
C GLU A 334 21.40 29.09 4.56
N ARG A 335 20.07 29.21 4.42
CA ARG A 335 19.14 28.91 5.52
C ARG A 335 19.24 27.45 5.99
N LEU A 336 19.31 26.49 5.08
CA LEU A 336 19.46 25.07 5.42
C LEU A 336 20.78 24.81 6.14
N SER A 337 21.87 25.46 5.73
CA SER A 337 23.19 25.31 6.34
C SER A 337 23.25 25.80 7.79
N ASN A 338 22.42 26.79 8.15
CA ASN A 338 22.32 27.33 9.51
C ASN A 338 21.63 26.39 10.49
N HIS A 339 20.93 25.35 10.01
CA HIS A 339 20.33 24.33 10.87
C HIS A 339 21.29 23.16 11.11
N ARG A 340 21.31 22.65 12.33
CA ARG A 340 22.04 21.40 12.65
C ARG A 340 21.32 20.18 12.09
N GLN A 341 19.98 20.15 12.19
CA GLN A 341 19.12 19.11 11.69
C GLN A 341 17.93 19.75 10.96
N VAL A 342 17.76 19.44 9.68
CA VAL A 342 16.69 19.99 8.84
C VAL A 342 16.35 19.05 7.70
N LEU A 343 15.08 19.00 7.35
CA LEU A 343 14.58 18.35 6.16
C LEU A 343 14.11 19.40 5.16
N CYS A 344 14.59 19.32 3.92
CA CYS A 344 14.09 20.10 2.80
C CYS A 344 13.44 19.16 1.78
N VAL A 345 12.17 19.38 1.45
CA VAL A 345 11.43 18.58 0.47
C VAL A 345 11.06 19.45 -0.73
N VAL A 346 11.44 18.99 -1.92
CA VAL A 346 11.23 19.70 -3.19
C VAL A 346 10.45 18.88 -4.21
N ASN A 347 9.92 19.54 -5.24
CA ASN A 347 8.96 18.95 -6.19
C ASN A 347 9.62 18.19 -7.34
N SER A 348 10.93 18.32 -7.55
CA SER A 348 11.62 17.64 -8.64
C SER A 348 12.94 17.02 -8.20
N ARG A 349 13.34 15.94 -8.88
CA ARG A 349 14.62 15.26 -8.68
C ARG A 349 15.79 16.21 -8.99
N ARG A 350 15.63 17.05 -10.03
CA ARG A 350 16.60 18.06 -10.45
C ARG A 350 16.81 19.12 -9.35
N ALA A 351 15.72 19.66 -8.81
CA ALA A 351 15.79 20.60 -7.70
C ALA A 351 16.48 20.01 -6.48
N ALA A 352 16.16 18.75 -6.14
CA ALA A 352 16.78 18.05 -5.00
C ALA A 352 18.31 17.95 -5.19
N GLN A 353 18.76 17.57 -6.37
CA GLN A 353 20.19 17.47 -6.68
C GLN A 353 20.88 18.84 -6.68
N GLN A 354 20.30 19.85 -7.34
CA GLN A 354 20.86 21.20 -7.41
C GLN A 354 21.07 21.84 -6.04
N ILE A 355 20.10 21.69 -5.14
CA ILE A 355 20.19 22.21 -3.76
C ILE A 355 21.22 21.40 -2.98
N PHE A 356 21.22 20.06 -3.10
CA PHE A 356 22.17 19.19 -2.42
C PHE A 356 23.63 19.49 -2.79
N ASP A 357 23.90 19.72 -4.07
CA ASP A 357 25.27 19.99 -4.57
C ASP A 357 25.86 21.30 -4.03
N ARG A 358 25.00 22.25 -3.62
CA ARG A 358 25.39 23.50 -2.98
C ARG A 358 25.62 23.39 -1.47
N LEU A 359 25.15 22.31 -0.83
CA LEU A 359 25.29 22.11 0.60
C LEU A 359 26.69 21.56 0.95
N PRO A 360 27.19 21.79 2.18
CA PRO A 360 28.39 21.16 2.69
C PRO A 360 28.32 19.63 2.56
N LYS A 361 29.43 18.98 2.24
CA LYS A 361 29.43 17.51 2.07
C LYS A 361 29.15 16.74 3.37
N GLU A 362 29.57 17.29 4.52
CA GLU A 362 29.47 16.64 5.82
C GLU A 362 28.07 16.77 6.43
N GLY A 363 27.49 15.66 6.85
CA GLY A 363 26.16 15.64 7.49
C GLY A 363 25.00 16.02 6.57
N CYS A 364 25.23 16.00 5.25
CA CYS A 364 24.21 16.31 4.24
C CYS A 364 23.87 15.07 3.42
N PHE A 365 22.58 14.81 3.22
CA PHE A 365 22.03 13.63 2.54
C PHE A 365 21.05 14.05 1.45
N HIS A 366 21.09 13.31 0.34
CA HIS A 366 20.13 13.39 -0.75
C HIS A 366 19.25 12.14 -0.76
N LEU A 367 17.96 12.29 -1.02
CA LEU A 367 17.02 11.19 -1.18
C LEU A 367 16.11 11.42 -2.37
N SER A 368 16.22 10.58 -3.38
CA SER A 368 15.32 10.58 -4.54
C SER A 368 15.13 9.18 -5.12
N THR A 369 14.20 9.05 -6.05
CA THR A 369 13.97 7.80 -6.79
C THR A 369 15.04 7.52 -7.86
N LEU A 370 16.04 8.38 -8.03
CA LEU A 370 17.22 8.13 -8.86
C LEU A 370 18.26 7.24 -8.18
N MET A 371 18.10 6.99 -6.89
CA MET A 371 18.94 6.07 -6.11
C MET A 371 18.33 4.68 -6.08
N ILE A 372 19.16 3.64 -6.13
CA ILE A 372 18.70 2.26 -5.96
C ILE A 372 18.11 2.03 -4.55
N PRO A 373 17.14 1.11 -4.39
CA PRO A 373 16.48 0.85 -3.11
C PRO A 373 17.44 0.52 -1.96
N THR A 374 18.45 -0.34 -2.21
CA THR A 374 19.45 -0.72 -1.18
C THR A 374 20.19 0.48 -0.62
N GLN A 375 20.59 1.39 -1.46
CA GLN A 375 21.30 2.62 -1.07
C GLN A 375 20.40 3.56 -0.29
N ARG A 376 19.14 3.76 -0.74
CA ARG A 376 18.16 4.56 0.00
C ARG A 376 17.93 4.02 1.41
N GLN A 377 17.85 2.69 1.57
CA GLN A 377 17.69 2.07 2.88
C GLN A 377 18.91 2.32 3.79
N ALA A 378 20.11 2.23 3.26
CA ALA A 378 21.34 2.51 4.00
C ALA A 378 21.40 3.97 4.47
N ILE A 379 21.11 4.92 3.58
CA ILE A 379 21.07 6.36 3.90
C ILE A 379 19.96 6.67 4.94
N LEU A 380 18.78 6.11 4.79
CA LEU A 380 17.70 6.30 5.77
C LEU A 380 18.07 5.76 7.15
N LYS A 381 18.80 4.65 7.21
CA LYS A 381 19.32 4.10 8.48
C LYS A 381 20.31 5.08 9.13
N GLU A 382 21.23 5.65 8.36
CA GLU A 382 22.18 6.64 8.84
C GLU A 382 21.50 7.92 9.29
N ILE A 383 20.54 8.45 8.52
CA ILE A 383 19.74 9.63 8.88
C ILE A 383 19.06 9.42 10.25
N ARG A 384 18.41 8.27 10.45
CA ARG A 384 17.73 7.95 11.71
C ARG A 384 18.71 7.93 12.90
N GLN A 385 19.89 7.34 12.70
CA GLN A 385 20.91 7.29 13.74
C GLN A 385 21.41 8.68 14.09
N ARG A 386 21.76 9.52 13.09
CA ARG A 386 22.21 10.90 13.32
C ARG A 386 21.16 11.78 14.00
N LEU A 387 19.88 11.63 13.60
CA LEU A 387 18.78 12.34 14.24
C LEU A 387 18.66 11.97 15.72
N LYS A 388 18.79 10.69 16.05
CA LYS A 388 18.74 10.17 17.42
C LYS A 388 19.91 10.67 18.27
N ASP A 389 21.11 10.70 17.70
CA ASP A 389 22.34 11.09 18.40
C ASP A 389 22.52 12.62 18.43
N GLY A 390 21.63 13.38 17.82
CA GLY A 390 21.70 14.83 17.76
C GLY A 390 22.83 15.36 16.86
N GLU A 391 23.37 14.53 15.96
CA GLU A 391 24.43 14.91 15.03
C GLU A 391 23.92 15.80 13.89
N PRO A 392 24.82 16.54 13.20
CA PRO A 392 24.43 17.30 12.02
C PRO A 392 23.79 16.40 10.95
N CYS A 393 22.55 16.72 10.57
CA CYS A 393 21.77 15.95 9.60
C CYS A 393 20.89 16.88 8.76
N ARG A 394 21.34 17.22 7.56
CA ARG A 394 20.63 18.06 6.60
C ARG A 394 20.21 17.18 5.43
N VAL A 395 18.93 17.04 5.22
CA VAL A 395 18.39 16.15 4.19
C VAL A 395 17.67 16.96 3.13
N VAL A 396 18.02 16.74 1.87
CA VAL A 396 17.27 17.24 0.71
C VAL A 396 16.61 16.05 0.04
N SER A 397 15.29 16.08 -0.08
CA SER A 397 14.53 14.96 -0.61
C SER A 397 13.45 15.42 -1.58
N THR A 398 13.04 14.52 -2.46
CA THR A 398 11.74 14.64 -3.15
C THR A 398 10.62 14.17 -2.21
N SER A 399 9.36 14.15 -2.69
CA SER A 399 8.20 13.62 -1.95
C SER A 399 8.35 12.17 -1.46
N LEU A 400 9.42 11.47 -1.84
CA LEU A 400 9.75 10.13 -1.37
C LEU A 400 9.73 9.99 0.16
N ILE A 401 10.12 11.04 0.89
CA ILE A 401 10.20 11.03 2.36
C ILE A 401 8.83 11.29 3.04
N GLU A 402 7.86 11.79 2.29
CA GLU A 402 6.55 12.16 2.82
C GLU A 402 5.73 10.95 3.27
N ALA A 403 5.88 9.82 2.58
CA ALA A 403 5.13 8.60 2.86
C ALA A 403 6.06 7.44 3.27
N GLY A 404 5.69 6.72 4.32
CA GLY A 404 6.36 5.47 4.73
C GLY A 404 7.72 5.60 5.40
N VAL A 405 8.26 6.81 5.54
CA VAL A 405 9.56 7.02 6.19
C VAL A 405 9.38 7.51 7.61
N ASP A 406 9.97 6.78 8.56
CA ASP A 406 9.92 7.14 9.98
C ASP A 406 11.17 7.95 10.35
N VAL A 407 11.02 9.29 10.35
CA VAL A 407 12.03 10.28 10.72
C VAL A 407 11.38 11.42 11.49
N ASP A 408 12.14 12.04 12.40
CA ASP A 408 11.67 13.15 13.24
C ASP A 408 12.67 14.32 13.22
N PHE A 409 12.38 15.32 12.42
CA PHE A 409 13.21 16.53 12.28
C PHE A 409 12.69 17.67 13.17
N PRO A 410 13.56 18.53 13.70
CA PRO A 410 13.14 19.73 14.42
C PRO A 410 12.56 20.81 13.50
N THR A 411 12.99 20.85 12.24
CA THR A 411 12.60 21.88 11.26
C THR A 411 12.46 21.24 9.87
N VAL A 412 11.42 21.67 9.14
CA VAL A 412 11.15 21.21 7.78
C VAL A 412 10.95 22.42 6.86
N TYR A 413 11.59 22.38 5.70
CA TYR A 413 11.33 23.25 4.55
C TYR A 413 10.59 22.45 3.48
N ARG A 414 9.46 22.96 2.98
CA ARG A 414 8.70 22.32 1.93
C ARG A 414 8.44 23.29 0.80
N GLU A 415 8.91 22.97 -0.42
CA GLU A 415 8.52 23.70 -1.60
C GLU A 415 7.01 23.63 -1.80
N LEU A 416 6.38 24.73 -2.22
CA LEU A 416 4.93 24.80 -2.42
C LEU A 416 4.45 23.69 -3.37
N ALA A 417 3.54 22.87 -2.87
CA ALA A 417 2.99 21.70 -3.54
C ALA A 417 1.48 21.59 -3.24
N GLY A 418 0.89 20.43 -3.44
CA GLY A 418 -0.44 20.14 -2.89
C GLY A 418 -0.45 20.27 -1.37
N LEU A 419 -1.55 20.78 -0.82
CA LEU A 419 -1.66 20.99 0.64
C LEU A 419 -1.52 19.67 1.42
N ASP A 420 -2.02 18.57 0.87
CA ASP A 420 -1.84 17.22 1.38
C ASP A 420 -0.35 16.82 1.50
N SER A 421 0.45 17.13 0.50
CA SER A 421 1.89 16.90 0.48
C SER A 421 2.62 17.79 1.52
N ILE A 422 2.23 19.06 1.64
CA ILE A 422 2.76 19.96 2.68
C ILE A 422 2.51 19.39 4.08
N LEU A 423 1.30 18.88 4.34
CA LEU A 423 0.94 18.30 5.62
C LEU A 423 1.64 16.96 5.89
N GLN A 424 1.90 16.16 4.86
CA GLN A 424 2.71 14.93 4.98
C GLN A 424 4.16 15.25 5.34
N ALA A 425 4.77 16.26 4.70
CA ALA A 425 6.10 16.76 5.05
C ALA A 425 6.12 17.32 6.48
N ALA A 426 5.08 18.07 6.88
CA ALA A 426 4.92 18.57 8.25
C ALA A 426 4.83 17.42 9.27
N GLY A 427 4.25 16.28 8.89
CA GLY A 427 4.23 15.07 9.69
C GLY A 427 5.60 14.44 9.95
N ARG A 428 6.69 14.95 9.35
CA ARG A 428 8.10 14.61 9.62
C ARG A 428 8.78 15.60 10.56
N CYS A 429 8.10 16.70 10.92
CA CYS A 429 8.54 17.69 11.87
C CYS A 429 7.92 17.40 13.24
N ASN A 430 8.74 17.31 14.28
CA ASN A 430 8.30 17.02 15.64
C ASN A 430 7.31 15.83 15.73
N ARG A 431 7.61 14.80 14.97
CA ARG A 431 6.73 13.62 14.81
C ARG A 431 6.40 12.94 16.13
N GLU A 432 7.36 12.88 17.03
CA GLU A 432 7.20 12.27 18.34
C GLU A 432 6.58 13.21 19.39
N GLY A 433 6.39 14.49 19.05
CA GLY A 433 5.82 15.50 19.96
C GLY A 433 6.73 15.82 21.16
N LYS A 434 8.04 15.70 21.00
CA LYS A 434 9.03 15.94 22.06
C LYS A 434 9.39 17.42 22.24
N ARG A 435 9.05 18.26 21.24
CA ARG A 435 9.35 19.70 21.19
C ARG A 435 8.06 20.49 21.25
N ALA A 436 8.16 21.75 21.66
CA ALA A 436 7.04 22.68 21.58
C ALA A 436 6.68 22.97 20.11
N ALA A 437 5.41 23.22 19.85
CA ALA A 437 4.93 23.45 18.47
C ALA A 437 5.49 24.74 17.86
N ASP A 438 5.74 25.76 18.66
CA ASP A 438 6.31 27.04 18.27
C ASP A 438 7.82 26.99 17.98
N GLU A 439 8.51 25.96 18.51
CA GLU A 439 9.92 25.65 18.19
C GLU A 439 10.06 24.75 16.95
N SER A 440 8.98 24.12 16.52
CA SER A 440 8.96 23.14 15.43
C SER A 440 8.36 23.76 14.18
N ILE A 441 9.23 24.36 13.34
CA ILE A 441 8.80 25.20 12.23
C ILE A 441 8.77 24.43 10.92
N VAL A 442 7.62 24.49 10.23
CA VAL A 442 7.48 24.08 8.85
C VAL A 442 7.43 25.32 7.96
N THR A 443 8.48 25.50 7.18
CA THR A 443 8.60 26.64 6.25
C THR A 443 8.16 26.24 4.87
N VAL A 444 7.07 26.83 4.39
CA VAL A 444 6.61 26.67 3.00
C VAL A 444 7.25 27.77 2.16
N PHE A 445 7.89 27.41 1.05
CA PHE A 445 8.58 28.33 0.14
C PHE A 445 8.26 28.02 -1.32
N GLU A 446 8.47 28.97 -2.18
CA GLU A 446 8.41 28.80 -3.63
C GLU A 446 9.82 28.96 -4.21
N ARG A 447 10.11 28.27 -5.31
CA ARG A 447 11.32 28.48 -6.10
C ARG A 447 11.01 29.43 -7.26
N THR A 448 12.03 30.06 -7.82
CA THR A 448 11.91 30.86 -9.04
C THR A 448 11.54 30.04 -10.26
N GLU A 449 11.94 28.75 -10.28
CA GLU A 449 11.53 27.82 -11.32
C GLU A 449 10.05 27.42 -11.16
N LEU A 450 9.34 27.32 -12.28
CA LEU A 450 7.94 26.86 -12.26
C LEU A 450 7.85 25.40 -11.82
N PRO A 451 6.83 25.05 -11.03
CA PRO A 451 6.62 23.67 -10.65
C PRO A 451 6.37 22.78 -11.88
N PRO A 452 6.78 21.50 -11.83
CA PRO A 452 6.49 20.53 -12.88
C PRO A 452 5.01 20.52 -13.24
N LEU A 453 4.68 20.29 -14.51
CA LEU A 453 3.30 20.34 -15.04
C LEU A 453 2.32 19.53 -14.20
N LEU A 454 2.74 18.36 -13.74
CA LEU A 454 1.94 17.46 -12.92
C LEU A 454 1.46 18.09 -11.60
N PHE A 455 2.23 19.01 -11.03
CA PHE A 455 1.93 19.64 -9.74
C PHE A 455 1.20 20.98 -9.85
N ARG A 456 1.10 21.56 -11.05
CA ARG A 456 0.58 22.95 -11.21
C ARG A 456 -0.85 23.12 -10.71
N THR A 457 -1.73 22.17 -11.00
CA THR A 457 -3.13 22.22 -10.53
C THR A 457 -3.19 22.17 -9.00
N ALA A 458 -2.43 21.28 -8.37
CA ALA A 458 -2.39 21.16 -6.92
C ALA A 458 -1.76 22.39 -6.25
N VAL A 459 -0.69 22.94 -6.84
CA VAL A 459 -0.07 24.19 -6.38
C VAL A 459 -1.04 25.37 -6.50
N GLY A 460 -1.79 25.47 -7.60
CA GLY A 460 -2.83 26.49 -7.79
C GLY A 460 -3.94 26.40 -6.72
N ALA A 461 -4.46 25.20 -6.50
CA ALA A 461 -5.46 24.96 -5.46
C ALA A 461 -4.93 25.29 -4.05
N THR A 462 -3.65 24.98 -3.77
CA THR A 462 -3.01 25.32 -2.49
C THR A 462 -2.87 26.82 -2.30
N ARG A 463 -2.45 27.57 -3.33
CA ARG A 463 -2.38 29.04 -3.25
C ARG A 463 -3.73 29.64 -2.90
N HIS A 464 -4.80 29.23 -3.61
CA HIS A 464 -6.16 29.69 -3.30
C HIS A 464 -6.60 29.30 -1.88
N ALA A 465 -6.22 28.10 -1.42
CA ALA A 465 -6.59 27.64 -0.07
C ALA A 465 -5.85 28.43 1.01
N LEU A 466 -4.62 28.87 0.77
CA LEU A 466 -3.81 29.62 1.72
C LEU A 466 -3.97 31.15 1.61
N ASP A 467 -4.76 31.64 0.64
CA ASP A 467 -5.05 33.06 0.51
C ASP A 467 -5.63 33.64 1.80
N GLY A 468 -5.18 34.87 2.14
CA GLY A 468 -5.61 35.56 3.37
C GLY A 468 -4.95 35.02 4.65
N GLY A 469 -3.86 34.23 4.52
CA GLY A 469 -3.08 33.76 5.67
C GLY A 469 -3.75 32.63 6.45
N ARG A 470 -4.63 31.83 5.81
CA ARG A 470 -5.26 30.67 6.44
C ARG A 470 -4.22 29.66 6.90
N ASP A 471 -4.50 29.02 8.02
CA ASP A 471 -3.63 27.97 8.57
C ASP A 471 -3.70 26.71 7.69
N PRO A 472 -2.57 26.22 7.17
CA PRO A 472 -2.52 24.99 6.37
C PRO A 472 -3.10 23.77 7.07
N ALA A 473 -2.99 23.69 8.40
CA ALA A 473 -3.48 22.57 9.20
C ALA A 473 -4.96 22.68 9.58
N ALA A 474 -5.62 23.81 9.33
CA ALA A 474 -7.03 23.95 9.65
C ALA A 474 -7.90 23.06 8.74
N GLN A 475 -8.88 22.39 9.34
CA GLN A 475 -9.77 21.48 8.62
C GLN A 475 -10.53 22.18 7.48
N GLU A 476 -10.96 23.42 7.71
CA GLU A 476 -11.64 24.23 6.68
C GLU A 476 -10.75 24.52 5.48
N THR A 477 -9.47 24.81 5.72
CA THR A 477 -8.47 25.07 4.65
C THR A 477 -8.27 23.82 3.80
N MET A 478 -8.20 22.64 4.43
CA MET A 478 -8.07 21.37 3.75
C MET A 478 -9.32 21.02 2.92
N GLN A 479 -10.51 21.23 3.49
CA GLN A 479 -11.76 21.03 2.76
C GLN A 479 -11.87 21.96 1.55
N TYR A 480 -11.48 23.22 1.72
CA TYR A 480 -11.44 24.20 0.62
C TYR A 480 -10.46 23.75 -0.46
N TYR A 481 -9.23 23.36 -0.10
CA TYR A 481 -8.21 22.85 -1.02
C TYR A 481 -8.72 21.68 -1.87
N PHE A 482 -9.28 20.64 -1.25
CA PHE A 482 -9.75 19.48 -2.00
C PHE A 482 -10.95 19.79 -2.90
N ARG A 483 -11.82 20.70 -2.49
CA ARG A 483 -12.93 21.16 -3.32
C ARG A 483 -12.41 21.94 -4.55
N GLU A 484 -11.49 22.85 -4.32
CA GLU A 484 -10.85 23.63 -5.37
C GLU A 484 -10.07 22.74 -6.35
N LEU A 485 -9.29 21.83 -5.84
CA LEU A 485 -8.52 20.87 -6.62
C LEU A 485 -9.43 20.05 -7.56
N ARG A 486 -10.58 19.58 -7.08
CA ARG A 486 -11.56 18.88 -7.92
C ARG A 486 -12.21 19.80 -8.95
N THR A 487 -12.53 21.01 -8.59
CA THR A 487 -13.12 22.01 -9.50
C THR A 487 -12.16 22.32 -10.65
N LEU A 488 -10.90 22.55 -10.33
CA LEU A 488 -9.85 22.80 -11.32
C LEU A 488 -9.54 21.56 -12.20
N SER A 489 -9.69 20.37 -11.65
CA SER A 489 -9.48 19.12 -12.40
C SER A 489 -10.63 18.75 -13.34
N GLY A 490 -11.86 19.11 -13.01
CA GLY A 490 -13.03 18.97 -13.89
C GLY A 490 -13.22 17.56 -14.46
N GLU A 491 -13.24 17.46 -15.79
CA GLU A 491 -13.40 16.18 -16.49
C GLU A 491 -12.17 15.29 -16.41
N THR A 492 -10.99 15.83 -16.10
CA THR A 492 -9.77 15.03 -15.97
C THR A 492 -9.79 14.07 -14.79
N LEU A 493 -10.78 14.15 -13.90
CA LEU A 493 -11.03 13.19 -12.83
C LEU A 493 -11.40 11.77 -13.34
N ASP A 494 -11.73 11.63 -14.61
CA ASP A 494 -11.90 10.36 -15.35
C ASP A 494 -11.21 10.48 -16.71
N LYS A 495 -9.88 10.65 -16.69
CA LYS A 495 -9.05 10.88 -17.89
C LYS A 495 -9.25 9.81 -18.96
N CYS A 496 -9.45 8.56 -18.54
CA CYS A 496 -9.66 7.42 -19.44
C CYS A 496 -11.13 7.21 -19.84
N GLY A 497 -12.05 8.01 -19.33
CA GLY A 497 -13.48 7.93 -19.64
C GLY A 497 -14.14 6.62 -19.21
N VAL A 498 -13.64 5.99 -18.15
CA VAL A 498 -14.09 4.67 -17.66
C VAL A 498 -15.55 4.68 -17.25
N VAL A 499 -15.96 5.66 -16.42
CA VAL A 499 -17.35 5.78 -15.94
C VAL A 499 -18.29 6.00 -17.11
N LYS A 500 -17.94 6.95 -18.00
CA LYS A 500 -18.72 7.23 -19.21
C LYS A 500 -18.86 6.00 -20.11
N ALA A 501 -17.78 5.22 -20.28
CA ALA A 501 -17.80 4.01 -21.09
C ALA A 501 -18.76 2.95 -20.52
N PHE A 502 -18.79 2.77 -19.19
CA PHE A 502 -19.76 1.86 -18.56
C PHE A 502 -21.19 2.37 -18.65
N GLU A 503 -21.44 3.67 -18.43
CA GLU A 503 -22.79 4.27 -18.59
C GLU A 503 -23.34 4.07 -20.01
N MET A 504 -22.52 4.33 -21.02
CA MET A 504 -22.87 4.07 -22.43
C MET A 504 -23.05 2.57 -22.72
N GLY A 505 -22.20 1.72 -22.15
CA GLY A 505 -22.26 0.28 -22.30
C GLY A 505 -23.53 -0.32 -21.69
N ILE A 506 -23.95 0.12 -20.53
CA ILE A 506 -25.20 -0.28 -19.88
C ILE A 506 -26.40 0.11 -20.77
N SER A 507 -26.43 1.35 -21.24
CA SER A 507 -27.50 1.86 -22.12
C SER A 507 -27.55 1.11 -23.45
N GLY A 508 -26.39 0.68 -24.00
CA GLY A 508 -26.26 -0.07 -25.26
C GLY A 508 -26.31 -1.59 -25.10
N CYS A 509 -26.53 -2.12 -23.89
CA CYS A 509 -26.46 -3.56 -23.59
C CYS A 509 -25.11 -4.21 -24.00
N SER A 510 -24.02 -3.46 -23.98
CA SER A 510 -22.67 -3.92 -24.37
C SER A 510 -21.61 -3.33 -23.43
N LEU A 511 -21.23 -4.09 -22.41
CA LEU A 511 -20.25 -3.62 -21.42
C LEU A 511 -18.82 -3.58 -22.01
N PRO A 512 -18.12 -2.45 -21.92
CA PRO A 512 -16.81 -2.24 -22.55
C PRO A 512 -15.65 -2.79 -21.70
N LEU A 513 -15.78 -4.00 -21.15
CA LEU A 513 -14.83 -4.58 -20.18
C LEU A 513 -13.40 -4.65 -20.72
N ARG A 514 -13.25 -5.02 -22.02
CA ARG A 514 -11.94 -5.11 -22.64
C ARG A 514 -11.30 -3.74 -22.82
N THR A 515 -12.03 -2.80 -23.39
CA THR A 515 -11.56 -1.44 -23.65
C THR A 515 -11.17 -0.73 -22.34
N VAL A 516 -11.99 -0.90 -21.29
CA VAL A 516 -11.69 -0.34 -19.98
C VAL A 516 -10.41 -0.95 -19.40
N ALA A 517 -10.25 -2.28 -19.49
CA ALA A 517 -9.06 -2.96 -18.99
C ALA A 517 -7.77 -2.60 -19.75
N GLU A 518 -7.88 -2.21 -21.02
CA GLU A 518 -6.77 -1.75 -21.86
C GLU A 518 -6.39 -0.28 -21.56
N HIS A 519 -7.34 0.54 -21.13
CA HIS A 519 -7.11 1.97 -20.90
C HIS A 519 -6.92 2.34 -19.42
N PHE A 520 -7.46 1.53 -18.49
CA PHE A 520 -7.32 1.80 -17.06
C PHE A 520 -6.01 1.20 -16.53
N HIS A 521 -5.05 2.06 -16.29
CA HIS A 521 -3.83 1.74 -15.56
C HIS A 521 -3.74 2.68 -14.36
N PHE A 522 -3.86 2.11 -13.16
CA PHE A 522 -3.85 2.92 -11.93
C PHE A 522 -2.53 3.69 -11.75
N ILE A 523 -1.44 3.11 -12.22
CA ILE A 523 -0.13 3.77 -12.33
C ILE A 523 0.15 3.92 -13.83
N ASP A 524 0.38 5.15 -14.31
CA ASP A 524 0.85 5.38 -15.67
C ASP A 524 2.27 4.77 -15.80
N GLU A 525 2.40 3.70 -16.57
CA GLU A 525 3.66 2.93 -16.75
C GLU A 525 4.62 3.61 -17.76
N ASN A 526 4.67 4.94 -17.82
CA ASN A 526 5.59 5.67 -18.68
C ASN A 526 7.02 5.76 -18.08
N THR A 527 7.45 4.68 -17.40
CA THR A 527 8.78 4.59 -16.81
C THR A 527 9.52 3.35 -17.29
N TYR A 528 10.81 3.52 -17.52
CA TYR A 528 11.74 2.46 -17.86
C TYR A 528 12.53 2.06 -16.63
N THR A 529 12.93 0.79 -16.54
CA THR A 529 13.74 0.26 -15.46
C THR A 529 15.21 0.22 -15.89
N VAL A 530 16.08 0.92 -15.18
CA VAL A 530 17.53 0.87 -15.39
C VAL A 530 18.18 0.12 -14.22
N TYR A 531 18.75 -1.05 -14.51
CA TYR A 531 19.52 -1.83 -13.54
C TYR A 531 20.94 -1.27 -13.43
N VAL A 532 21.39 -1.06 -12.20
CA VAL A 532 22.70 -0.47 -11.91
C VAL A 532 23.63 -1.56 -11.40
N PRO A 533 24.75 -1.87 -12.09
CA PRO A 533 25.69 -2.94 -11.72
C PRO A 533 26.63 -2.51 -10.58
N VAL A 534 26.07 -2.24 -9.39
CA VAL A 534 26.87 -1.90 -8.19
C VAL A 534 26.68 -2.96 -7.11
N GLY A 535 27.72 -3.22 -6.33
CA GLY A 535 27.70 -4.20 -5.25
C GLY A 535 27.24 -5.59 -5.72
N GLU A 536 26.30 -6.21 -5.01
CA GLU A 536 25.72 -7.51 -5.40
C GLU A 536 24.94 -7.45 -6.72
N GLY A 537 24.45 -6.26 -7.11
CA GLY A 537 23.75 -6.05 -8.37
C GLY A 537 24.58 -6.44 -9.59
N ALA A 538 25.90 -6.24 -9.56
CA ALA A 538 26.81 -6.63 -10.63
C ALA A 538 26.80 -8.16 -10.84
N ALA A 539 26.86 -8.93 -9.77
CA ALA A 539 26.82 -10.39 -9.84
C ALA A 539 25.45 -10.94 -10.31
N LEU A 540 24.37 -10.26 -9.96
CA LEU A 540 23.03 -10.61 -10.42
C LEU A 540 22.85 -10.29 -11.92
N ILE A 541 23.39 -9.18 -12.39
CA ILE A 541 23.38 -8.80 -13.81
C ILE A 541 24.21 -9.78 -14.65
N GLU A 542 25.34 -10.28 -14.13
CA GLU A 542 26.12 -11.29 -14.84
C GLU A 542 25.36 -12.62 -15.00
N GLN A 543 24.58 -13.03 -13.98
CA GLN A 543 23.67 -14.17 -14.10
C GLN A 543 22.63 -13.96 -15.19
N LEU A 544 22.11 -12.72 -15.33
CA LEU A 544 21.16 -12.39 -16.39
C LEU A 544 21.82 -12.48 -17.78
N ARG A 545 23.08 -12.03 -17.92
CA ARG A 545 23.86 -12.16 -19.16
C ARG A 545 24.13 -13.61 -19.54
N GLU A 546 24.32 -14.48 -18.55
CA GLU A 546 24.47 -15.92 -18.75
C GLU A 546 23.15 -16.62 -19.15
N GLY A 547 22.05 -15.89 -19.29
CA GLY A 547 20.73 -16.42 -19.65
C GLY A 547 19.98 -17.11 -18.50
N LYS A 548 20.43 -16.93 -17.25
CA LYS A 548 19.72 -17.40 -16.07
C LYS A 548 18.56 -16.46 -15.76
N CYS A 549 17.38 -16.75 -16.34
CA CYS A 549 16.18 -15.96 -16.15
C CYS A 549 15.26 -16.64 -15.13
N SER A 550 15.16 -16.10 -13.92
CA SER A 550 14.18 -16.52 -12.93
C SER A 550 13.48 -15.32 -12.31
N LYS A 551 12.23 -15.49 -11.90
CA LYS A 551 11.49 -14.43 -11.19
C LYS A 551 12.22 -13.98 -9.93
N SER A 552 12.87 -14.90 -9.22
CA SER A 552 13.69 -14.60 -8.05
C SER A 552 14.88 -13.69 -8.40
N LEU A 553 15.52 -13.90 -9.55
CA LEU A 553 16.62 -13.06 -10.02
C LEU A 553 16.15 -11.62 -10.29
N TYR A 554 15.05 -11.46 -11.05
CA TYR A 554 14.52 -10.12 -11.35
C TYR A 554 14.06 -9.37 -10.09
N ARG A 555 13.51 -10.09 -9.10
CA ARG A 555 13.16 -9.50 -7.81
C ARG A 555 14.38 -8.97 -7.06
N LYS A 556 15.48 -9.74 -7.02
CA LYS A 556 16.74 -9.29 -6.41
C LYS A 556 17.32 -8.10 -7.19
N LEU A 557 17.28 -8.15 -8.52
CA LEU A 557 17.68 -7.04 -9.39
C LEU A 557 16.85 -5.78 -9.16
N GLY A 558 15.57 -5.90 -8.79
CA GLY A 558 14.72 -4.76 -8.42
C GLY A 558 15.28 -3.93 -7.26
N GLN A 559 16.13 -4.50 -6.39
CA GLN A 559 16.82 -3.75 -5.34
C GLN A 559 17.98 -2.87 -5.88
N TYR A 560 18.39 -3.11 -7.11
CA TYR A 560 19.45 -2.40 -7.84
C TYR A 560 18.90 -1.68 -9.07
N ALA A 561 17.60 -1.37 -9.08
CA ALA A 561 16.90 -0.74 -10.19
C ALA A 561 16.55 0.72 -9.89
N VAL A 562 16.63 1.55 -10.91
CA VAL A 562 16.17 2.95 -10.92
C VAL A 562 15.09 3.09 -11.97
N SER A 563 13.94 3.65 -11.59
CA SER A 563 12.87 3.98 -12.55
C SER A 563 13.10 5.37 -13.13
N VAL A 564 13.16 5.46 -14.46
CA VAL A 564 13.37 6.69 -15.20
C VAL A 564 12.21 6.97 -16.16
N TYR A 565 11.92 8.25 -16.42
CA TYR A 565 10.93 8.63 -17.43
C TYR A 565 11.48 8.44 -18.85
N ASP A 566 10.59 8.32 -19.83
CA ASP A 566 10.92 8.13 -21.24
C ASP A 566 11.99 9.13 -21.76
N GLN A 567 11.86 10.41 -21.45
CA GLN A 567 12.84 11.42 -21.84
C GLN A 567 14.24 11.16 -21.28
N HIS A 568 14.31 10.74 -20.00
CA HIS A 568 15.58 10.43 -19.34
C HIS A 568 16.18 9.14 -19.92
N PHE A 569 15.34 8.12 -20.14
CA PHE A 569 15.78 6.88 -20.78
C PHE A 569 16.36 7.12 -22.18
N LYS A 570 15.67 7.92 -23.01
CA LYS A 570 16.13 8.29 -24.34
C LYS A 570 17.45 9.07 -24.32
N ALA A 571 17.64 9.96 -23.35
CA ALA A 571 18.89 10.70 -23.18
C ALA A 571 20.05 9.77 -22.84
N LEU A 572 19.86 8.84 -21.89
CA LEU A 572 20.85 7.83 -21.53
C LEU A 572 21.18 6.88 -22.71
N TYR A 573 20.15 6.48 -23.46
CA TYR A 573 20.31 5.61 -24.62
C TYR A 573 21.08 6.32 -25.75
N ALA A 574 20.75 7.57 -26.03
CA ALA A 574 21.46 8.39 -27.05
C ALA A 574 22.92 8.67 -26.68
N ALA A 575 23.22 8.73 -25.37
CA ALA A 575 24.60 8.84 -24.87
C ALA A 575 25.39 7.50 -24.92
N GLY A 576 24.76 6.39 -25.35
CA GLY A 576 25.40 5.06 -25.37
C GLY A 576 25.60 4.47 -23.96
N ALA A 577 24.92 5.00 -22.94
CA ALA A 577 25.10 4.61 -21.55
C ALA A 577 24.28 3.38 -21.13
N LEU A 578 23.45 2.83 -22.02
CA LEU A 578 22.53 1.72 -21.72
C LEU A 578 22.79 0.51 -22.60
N LEU A 579 22.72 -0.68 -21.99
CA LEU A 579 22.55 -1.96 -22.67
C LEU A 579 21.08 -2.36 -22.60
N THR A 580 20.47 -2.62 -23.75
CA THR A 580 19.03 -2.91 -23.89
C THR A 580 18.78 -4.37 -24.25
N ALA A 581 17.51 -4.74 -24.48
CA ALA A 581 17.11 -6.08 -24.96
C ALA A 581 17.79 -6.50 -26.29
N ARG A 582 18.31 -5.54 -27.07
CA ARG A 582 19.12 -5.82 -28.27
C ARG A 582 20.49 -6.40 -27.95
N ASP A 583 21.05 -5.97 -26.82
CA ASP A 583 22.38 -6.37 -26.35
C ASP A 583 22.30 -7.61 -25.45
N ILE A 584 21.22 -7.68 -24.66
CA ILE A 584 20.95 -8.75 -23.68
C ILE A 584 19.51 -9.23 -23.84
N PRO A 585 19.27 -10.34 -24.57
CA PRO A 585 17.92 -10.84 -24.86
C PRO A 585 17.07 -11.20 -23.65
N ALA A 586 17.66 -11.30 -22.48
CA ALA A 586 16.99 -11.55 -21.22
C ALA A 586 16.28 -10.31 -20.63
N LEU A 587 16.51 -9.11 -21.17
CA LEU A 587 15.85 -7.89 -20.76
C LEU A 587 14.50 -7.72 -21.49
N ASP A 588 13.53 -7.14 -20.81
CA ASP A 588 12.28 -6.67 -21.41
C ASP A 588 12.52 -5.37 -22.19
N GLU A 589 11.61 -5.03 -23.11
CA GLU A 589 11.70 -3.80 -23.94
C GLU A 589 11.75 -2.52 -23.08
N ASP A 590 11.15 -2.54 -21.90
CA ASP A 590 11.10 -1.42 -20.95
C ASP A 590 12.22 -1.45 -19.91
N SER A 591 13.25 -2.28 -20.11
CA SER A 591 14.37 -2.41 -19.17
C SER A 591 15.72 -2.30 -19.87
N ALA A 592 16.71 -1.80 -19.12
CA ALA A 592 18.09 -1.66 -19.56
C ALA A 592 19.06 -1.83 -18.41
N ILE A 593 20.33 -2.07 -18.72
CA ILE A 593 21.42 -2.07 -17.75
C ILE A 593 22.29 -0.83 -18.00
N LEU A 594 22.67 -0.14 -16.95
CA LEU A 594 23.61 0.97 -17.02
C LEU A 594 25.00 0.45 -17.39
N ALA A 595 25.51 0.86 -18.56
CA ALA A 595 26.84 0.47 -19.05
C ALA A 595 27.92 1.43 -18.54
N ASP A 596 27.60 2.73 -18.48
CA ASP A 596 28.52 3.75 -17.98
C ASP A 596 28.25 4.06 -16.50
N LEU A 597 29.07 3.45 -15.63
CA LEU A 597 28.96 3.63 -14.18
C LEU A 597 29.37 5.03 -13.69
N THR A 598 30.02 5.85 -14.52
CA THR A 598 30.34 7.24 -14.14
C THR A 598 29.08 8.09 -14.00
N LEU A 599 27.96 7.65 -14.59
CA LEU A 599 26.66 8.27 -14.46
C LEU A 599 25.89 7.89 -13.18
N TYR A 600 26.48 7.05 -12.33
CA TYR A 600 25.86 6.69 -11.05
C TYR A 600 26.76 7.07 -9.88
N ASP A 601 26.27 7.96 -9.03
CA ASP A 601 26.94 8.42 -7.82
C ASP A 601 26.24 7.83 -6.57
N GLU A 602 27.02 7.38 -5.59
CA GLU A 602 26.48 6.78 -4.37
C GLU A 602 25.70 7.77 -3.49
N ARG A 603 25.90 9.07 -3.65
CA ARG A 603 25.24 10.11 -2.85
C ARG A 603 24.00 10.68 -3.52
N THR A 604 23.94 10.73 -4.84
CA THR A 604 22.86 11.38 -5.62
C THR A 604 22.07 10.41 -6.50
N GLY A 605 22.61 9.21 -6.76
CA GLY A 605 22.02 8.22 -7.66
C GLY A 605 22.36 8.46 -9.13
N LEU A 606 21.47 8.06 -10.03
CA LEU A 606 21.65 8.16 -11.48
C LEU A 606 21.60 9.61 -11.94
N ALA A 607 22.58 10.01 -12.76
CA ALA A 607 22.65 11.36 -13.32
C ALA A 607 21.43 11.68 -14.20
N LEU A 608 20.91 12.89 -14.07
CA LEU A 608 19.73 13.34 -14.83
C LEU A 608 20.03 13.70 -16.29
N GLU A 609 21.20 14.24 -16.53
CA GLU A 609 21.68 14.65 -17.86
C GLU A 609 23.06 13.99 -18.06
N PRO A 610 23.17 12.96 -18.91
CA PRO A 610 24.46 12.47 -19.29
C PRO A 610 25.20 13.58 -20.06
N GLU A 611 26.41 13.91 -19.66
CA GLU A 611 27.23 14.87 -20.41
C GLU A 611 27.44 14.32 -21.83
N THR A 612 26.71 14.90 -22.78
CA THR A 612 26.90 14.62 -24.21
C THR A 612 28.19 15.30 -24.65
N GLY A 613 29.34 14.61 -24.55
CA GLY A 613 30.60 15.23 -24.95
C GLY A 613 31.86 14.44 -24.67
N ARG A 614 31.83 13.30 -23.99
CA ARG A 614 32.96 12.38 -23.89
C ARG A 614 32.79 11.21 -24.84
N ALA A 615 32.94 11.47 -26.14
CA ALA A 615 33.39 10.45 -27.06
C ALA A 615 34.93 10.31 -26.82
N ASP A 616 35.31 9.52 -25.84
CA ASP A 616 36.67 8.95 -25.83
C ASP A 616 36.70 7.91 -26.96
N LEU A 617 37.21 8.37 -28.09
CA LEU A 617 37.68 7.50 -29.16
C LEU A 617 38.74 6.57 -28.58
N ILE A 618 38.40 5.30 -28.40
CA ILE A 618 39.34 4.18 -28.32
C ILE A 618 39.10 3.29 -29.54
#